data_a8bb8d42fc15bdedd0dc5b0cef871d66
#
_entry.id   a8bb8d42fc15bdedd0dc5b0cef871d66
#
_cell.length_a   1.000
_cell.length_b   1.000
_cell.length_c   1.000
_cell.angle_alpha   90.00
_cell.angle_beta   90.00
_cell.angle_gamma   90.00
#
_symmetry.space_group_name_H-M   'P 1'
#
loop_
_entity.id
_entity.type
_entity.pdbx_description
1 polymer ?
#
loop_
_entity_poly.entity_id
_entity_poly.type
_entity_poly.pdbx_seq_one_letter_code
_entity_poly.pdbx_strand_id
1 'polypeptide(L)'
;MRIDIHTHILPKEWPDLKKKYGYGGWIHLDHHKTSCARMMRDDQFFREVESNLWDPEIRGNECDNYGIDVQVLSTVPVMFSYWAKAEHGLDLSKLLNDHIASTVADQPRRFIGLGTIPMQEPSLAVSELERCVKK
;
A
#
# COMPACT_ATOMS: atom_id res chain seq x y z
N MET A 1 0.04 -5.41 25.86
CA MET A 1 0.29 -5.33 24.41
C MET A 1 -0.95 -4.78 23.73
N ARG A 2 -0.80 -3.70 22.95
CA ARG A 2 -1.88 -3.09 22.14
C ARG A 2 -1.55 -3.29 20.67
N ILE A 3 -2.51 -3.82 19.91
CA ILE A 3 -2.35 -4.10 18.49
C ILE A 3 -3.40 -3.30 17.73
N ASP A 4 -2.97 -2.46 16.81
CA ASP A 4 -3.84 -1.76 15.86
C ASP A 4 -3.95 -2.60 14.58
N ILE A 5 -5.13 -3.17 14.35
CA ILE A 5 -5.37 -4.13 13.26
C ILE A 5 -5.91 -3.48 11.97
N HIS A 6 -6.15 -2.17 11.97
CA HIS A 6 -6.75 -1.48 10.82
C HIS A 6 -5.93 -0.27 10.42
N THR A 7 -4.80 -0.51 9.80
CA THR A 7 -3.93 0.55 9.32
C THR A 7 -3.56 0.36 7.84
N HIS A 8 -3.21 1.46 7.20
CA HIS A 8 -2.87 1.45 5.79
C HIS A 8 -1.50 2.10 5.54
N ILE A 9 -0.76 1.53 4.58
CA ILE A 9 0.53 2.07 4.12
C ILE A 9 0.61 1.99 2.60
N LEU A 10 1.33 2.93 2.00
CA LEU A 10 1.68 2.94 0.58
C LEU A 10 3.18 3.17 0.42
N PRO A 11 3.79 2.76 -0.69
CA PRO A 11 5.09 3.27 -1.06
C PRO A 11 5.06 4.80 -1.17
N LYS A 12 6.18 5.45 -0.88
CA LYS A 12 6.29 6.91 -1.11
C LYS A 12 6.11 7.27 -2.58
N GLU A 13 6.65 6.44 -3.46
CA GLU A 13 6.60 6.61 -4.91
C GLU A 13 6.43 5.26 -5.60
N TRP A 14 5.79 5.26 -6.76
CA TRP A 14 5.69 4.12 -7.68
C TRP A 14 5.61 4.61 -9.13
N PRO A 15 5.85 3.73 -10.12
CA PRO A 15 5.77 4.11 -11.53
C PRO A 15 4.42 4.73 -11.91
N ASP A 16 4.42 5.66 -12.85
CA ASP A 16 3.20 6.18 -13.47
C ASP A 16 2.45 5.04 -14.18
N LEU A 17 1.40 4.54 -13.51
CA LEU A 17 0.63 3.38 -13.98
C LEU A 17 -0.20 3.71 -15.23
N LYS A 18 -0.66 4.96 -15.38
CA LYS A 18 -1.36 5.42 -16.57
C LYS A 18 -0.44 5.33 -17.80
N LYS A 19 0.79 5.80 -17.65
CA LYS A 19 1.81 5.68 -18.71
C LYS A 19 2.23 4.25 -18.94
N LYS A 20 2.40 3.46 -17.86
CA LYS A 20 2.84 2.07 -17.92
C LYS A 20 1.83 1.18 -18.64
N TYR A 21 0.54 1.34 -18.36
CA TYR A 21 -0.51 0.46 -18.86
C TYR A 21 -1.34 1.03 -20.00
N GLY A 22 -1.22 2.34 -20.28
CA GLY A 22 -1.88 2.99 -21.42
C GLY A 22 -3.34 3.38 -21.20
N TYR A 23 -3.84 3.38 -19.96
CA TYR A 23 -5.20 3.85 -19.61
C TYR A 23 -5.25 4.44 -18.20
N GLY A 24 -6.25 5.31 -17.95
CA GLY A 24 -6.43 6.04 -16.70
C GLY A 24 -7.19 5.27 -15.62
N GLY A 25 -7.51 5.98 -14.54
CA GLY A 25 -8.19 5.46 -13.34
C GLY A 25 -7.24 5.11 -12.19
N TRP A 26 -5.95 5.22 -12.41
CA TRP A 26 -4.92 4.88 -11.43
C TRP A 26 -4.71 5.96 -10.39
N ILE A 27 -4.39 5.54 -9.18
CA ILE A 27 -4.03 6.44 -8.08
C ILE A 27 -2.54 6.77 -8.18
N HIS A 28 -2.20 8.03 -7.86
CA HIS A 28 -0.83 8.46 -7.64
C HIS A 28 -0.79 9.49 -6.50
N LEU A 29 0.40 9.71 -5.93
CA LEU A 29 0.65 10.75 -4.93
C LEU A 29 1.35 11.94 -5.57
N ASP A 30 0.75 13.12 -5.41
CA ASP A 30 1.34 14.42 -5.72
C ASP A 30 1.94 14.99 -4.44
N HIS A 31 3.26 14.86 -4.28
CA HIS A 31 4.01 15.33 -3.11
C HIS A 31 4.25 16.84 -3.19
N HIS A 32 3.22 17.61 -2.88
CA HIS A 32 3.26 19.07 -2.93
C HIS A 32 3.87 19.75 -1.69
N LYS A 33 4.07 19.00 -0.59
CA LYS A 33 4.73 19.41 0.66
C LYS A 33 5.54 18.26 1.24
N THR A 34 6.51 18.57 2.10
CA THR A 34 7.39 17.56 2.72
C THR A 34 6.63 16.52 3.55
N SER A 35 5.57 16.93 4.27
CA SER A 35 4.82 16.08 5.19
C SER A 35 3.44 15.64 4.67
N CYS A 36 3.04 16.10 3.48
CA CYS A 36 1.71 15.83 2.92
C CYS A 36 1.80 15.54 1.42
N ALA A 37 0.88 14.73 0.94
CA ALA A 37 0.66 14.49 -0.48
C ALA A 37 -0.83 14.55 -0.81
N ARG A 38 -1.14 14.92 -2.05
CA ARG A 38 -2.48 14.74 -2.60
C ARG A 38 -2.58 13.38 -3.25
N MET A 39 -3.51 12.57 -2.79
CA MET A 39 -3.87 11.36 -3.49
C MET A 39 -4.78 11.74 -4.65
N MET A 40 -4.34 11.44 -5.87
CA MET A 40 -5.01 11.80 -7.11
C MET A 40 -5.46 10.56 -7.85
N ARG A 41 -6.62 10.63 -8.51
CA ARG A 41 -7.02 9.65 -9.53
C ARG A 41 -7.02 10.35 -10.88
N ASP A 42 -6.06 10.04 -11.72
CA ASP A 42 -5.75 10.85 -12.89
C ASP A 42 -5.56 12.33 -12.47
N ASP A 43 -6.36 13.26 -13.03
CA ASP A 43 -6.31 14.68 -12.69
C ASP A 43 -7.32 15.09 -11.60
N GLN A 44 -8.01 14.11 -10.99
CA GLN A 44 -9.03 14.38 -9.97
C GLN A 44 -8.46 14.19 -8.55
N PHE A 45 -8.62 15.23 -7.72
CA PHE A 45 -8.30 15.17 -6.31
C PHE A 45 -9.22 14.15 -5.59
N PHE A 46 -8.61 13.24 -4.83
CA PHE A 46 -9.33 12.27 -4.02
C PHE A 46 -9.27 12.62 -2.53
N ARG A 47 -8.06 12.80 -1.98
CA ARG A 47 -7.85 13.25 -0.59
C ARG A 47 -6.42 13.73 -0.36
N GLU A 48 -6.22 14.54 0.68
CA GLU A 48 -4.88 14.81 1.23
C GLU A 48 -4.52 13.71 2.25
N VAL A 49 -3.26 13.32 2.26
CA VAL A 49 -2.69 12.30 3.14
C VAL A 49 -1.39 12.81 3.73
N GLU A 50 -1.07 12.36 4.93
CA GLU A 50 0.14 12.74 5.66
C GLU A 50 1.25 11.72 5.50
N SER A 51 2.46 12.11 5.89
CA SER A 51 3.67 11.30 5.70
C SER A 51 3.66 9.96 6.42
N ASN A 52 2.88 9.80 7.49
CA ASN A 52 2.67 8.50 8.14
C ASN A 52 2.05 7.44 7.21
N LEU A 53 1.47 7.84 6.08
CA LEU A 53 0.99 6.90 5.06
C LEU A 53 2.12 6.16 4.34
N TRP A 54 3.31 6.76 4.21
CA TRP A 54 4.43 6.19 3.45
C TRP A 54 5.75 6.11 4.23
N ASP A 55 5.84 6.72 5.40
CA ASP A 55 7.05 6.76 6.20
C ASP A 55 6.91 5.89 7.45
N PRO A 56 7.60 4.73 7.50
CA PRO A 56 7.51 3.81 8.62
C PRO A 56 8.16 4.34 9.91
N GLU A 57 9.13 5.28 9.82
CA GLU A 57 9.73 5.88 11.02
C GLU A 57 8.76 6.84 11.71
N ILE A 58 8.11 7.72 10.93
CA ILE A 58 7.07 8.62 11.45
C ILE A 58 5.95 7.80 12.08
N ARG A 59 5.51 6.74 11.41
CA ARG A 59 4.50 5.80 11.92
C ARG A 59 4.93 5.14 13.23
N GLY A 60 6.17 4.70 13.32
CA GLY A 60 6.74 4.10 14.54
C GLY A 60 6.72 5.07 15.72
N ASN A 61 7.11 6.32 15.50
CA ASN A 61 7.07 7.38 16.52
C ASN A 61 5.64 7.69 16.98
N GLU A 62 4.67 7.70 16.08
CA GLU A 62 3.25 7.86 16.43
C GLU A 62 2.77 6.67 17.28
N CYS A 63 3.12 5.44 16.92
CA CYS A 63 2.81 4.26 17.73
C CYS A 63 3.32 4.41 19.16
N ASP A 64 4.56 4.85 19.35
CA ASP A 64 5.16 5.06 20.66
C ASP A 64 4.40 6.13 21.45
N ASN A 65 4.04 7.24 20.81
CA ASN A 65 3.28 8.32 21.44
C ASN A 65 1.88 7.89 21.91
N TYR A 66 1.23 6.97 21.19
CA TYR A 66 -0.12 6.47 21.55
C TYR A 66 -0.09 5.13 22.28
N GLY A 67 1.08 4.59 22.58
CA GLY A 67 1.25 3.31 23.29
C GLY A 67 0.73 2.11 22.49
N ILE A 68 0.91 2.12 21.17
CA ILE A 68 0.61 1.01 20.27
C ILE A 68 1.88 0.19 20.09
N ASP A 69 1.82 -1.07 20.46
CA ASP A 69 2.99 -1.98 20.37
C ASP A 69 3.20 -2.51 18.94
N VAL A 70 2.10 -2.87 18.26
CA VAL A 70 2.14 -3.49 16.93
C VAL A 70 1.04 -2.89 16.04
N GLN A 71 1.36 -2.64 14.77
CA GLN A 71 0.39 -2.33 13.72
C GLN A 71 0.34 -3.41 12.66
N VAL A 72 -0.87 -3.74 12.21
CA VAL A 72 -1.12 -4.62 11.06
C VAL A 72 -1.30 -3.74 9.83
N LEU A 73 -0.31 -3.77 8.94
CA LEU A 73 -0.25 -2.93 7.74
C LEU A 73 -0.97 -3.60 6.57
N SER A 74 -1.83 -2.87 5.90
CA SER A 74 -2.44 -3.26 4.63
C SER A 74 -2.33 -2.12 3.62
N THR A 75 -2.55 -2.38 2.32
CA THR A 75 -2.64 -1.29 1.37
C THR A 75 -3.95 -0.52 1.51
N VAL A 76 -3.97 0.74 1.05
CA VAL A 76 -5.20 1.54 1.03
C VAL A 76 -6.21 0.91 0.07
N PRO A 77 -7.49 0.70 0.43
CA PRO A 77 -8.47 -0.02 -0.40
C PRO A 77 -8.66 0.54 -1.80
N VAL A 78 -8.47 1.84 -2.03
CA VAL A 78 -8.55 2.44 -3.37
C VAL A 78 -7.49 1.89 -4.34
N MET A 79 -6.43 1.26 -3.83
CA MET A 79 -5.37 0.62 -4.61
C MET A 79 -5.70 -0.82 -5.03
N PHE A 80 -6.79 -1.43 -4.56
CA PHE A 80 -7.15 -2.79 -4.98
C PHE A 80 -7.38 -2.90 -6.49
N SER A 81 -7.90 -1.84 -7.11
CA SER A 81 -7.98 -1.69 -8.58
C SER A 81 -8.62 -2.88 -9.30
N TYR A 82 -9.68 -3.49 -8.71
CA TYR A 82 -10.37 -4.66 -9.29
C TYR A 82 -11.08 -4.37 -10.62
N TRP A 83 -11.21 -3.10 -10.98
CA TRP A 83 -11.70 -2.61 -12.27
C TRP A 83 -10.65 -2.74 -13.39
N ALA A 84 -9.37 -2.91 -13.04
CA ALA A 84 -8.27 -2.98 -14.00
C ALA A 84 -8.19 -4.35 -14.68
N LYS A 85 -7.45 -4.43 -15.81
CA LYS A 85 -7.08 -5.72 -16.40
C LYS A 85 -6.37 -6.57 -15.36
N ALA A 86 -6.66 -7.86 -15.35
CA ALA A 86 -6.22 -8.78 -14.30
C ALA A 86 -4.69 -8.81 -14.13
N GLU A 87 -3.94 -8.85 -15.22
CA GLU A 87 -2.48 -8.83 -15.22
C GLU A 87 -1.90 -7.52 -14.67
N HIS A 88 -2.57 -6.38 -14.90
CA HIS A 88 -2.15 -5.09 -14.34
C HIS A 88 -2.49 -4.99 -12.85
N GLY A 89 -3.62 -5.56 -12.44
CA GLY A 89 -3.99 -5.71 -11.03
C GLY A 89 -2.99 -6.60 -10.28
N LEU A 90 -2.54 -7.69 -10.89
CA LEU A 90 -1.50 -8.55 -10.34
C LEU A 90 -0.16 -7.82 -10.17
N ASP A 91 0.26 -7.08 -11.18
CA ASP A 91 1.51 -6.32 -11.15
C ASP A 91 1.49 -5.25 -10.04
N LEU A 92 0.37 -4.53 -9.90
CA LEU A 92 0.18 -3.59 -8.80
C LEU A 92 0.13 -4.29 -7.44
N SER A 93 -0.55 -5.42 -7.31
CA SER A 93 -0.58 -6.21 -6.07
C SER A 93 0.81 -6.62 -5.63
N LYS A 94 1.65 -7.10 -6.55
CA LYS A 94 3.04 -7.46 -6.27
C LYS A 94 3.86 -6.28 -5.76
N LEU A 95 3.74 -5.11 -6.40
CA LEU A 95 4.43 -3.89 -6.00
C LEU A 95 4.05 -3.49 -4.56
N LEU A 96 2.77 -3.50 -4.23
CA LEU A 96 2.26 -3.13 -2.92
C LEU A 96 2.66 -4.15 -1.84
N ASN A 97 2.56 -5.44 -2.15
CA ASN A 97 2.93 -6.51 -1.23
C ASN A 97 4.44 -6.54 -0.96
N ASP A 98 5.26 -6.30 -1.97
CA ASP A 98 6.72 -6.23 -1.82
C ASP A 98 7.13 -5.05 -0.94
N HIS A 99 6.46 -3.90 -1.08
CA HIS A 99 6.67 -2.76 -0.19
C HIS A 99 6.32 -3.09 1.26
N ILE A 100 5.15 -3.69 1.51
CA ILE A 100 4.74 -4.09 2.87
C ILE A 100 5.72 -5.11 3.45
N ALA A 101 6.12 -6.11 2.67
CA ALA A 101 7.07 -7.13 3.11
C ALA A 101 8.43 -6.51 3.51
N SER A 102 8.95 -5.57 2.71
CA SER A 102 10.17 -4.83 3.05
C SER A 102 10.02 -4.03 4.34
N THR A 103 8.91 -3.29 4.49
CA THR A 103 8.63 -2.50 5.70
C THR A 103 8.57 -3.38 6.96
N VAL A 104 7.95 -4.56 6.85
CA VAL A 104 7.89 -5.54 7.95
C VAL A 104 9.27 -6.10 8.25
N ALA A 105 10.06 -6.44 7.22
CA ALA A 105 11.42 -6.97 7.39
C ALA A 105 12.35 -5.97 8.11
N ASP A 106 12.19 -4.67 7.85
CA ASP A 106 12.97 -3.62 8.51
C ASP A 106 12.58 -3.45 10.00
N GLN A 107 11.31 -3.66 10.35
CA GLN A 107 10.80 -3.50 11.73
C GLN A 107 9.88 -4.66 12.16
N PRO A 108 10.37 -5.90 12.22
CA PRO A 108 9.53 -7.11 12.37
C PRO A 108 8.85 -7.25 13.74
N ARG A 109 9.27 -6.49 14.75
CA ARG A 109 8.60 -6.44 16.05
C ARG A 109 7.51 -5.39 16.12
N ARG A 110 7.48 -4.46 15.17
CA ARG A 110 6.54 -3.33 15.12
C ARG A 110 5.40 -3.57 14.15
N PHE A 111 5.69 -4.22 13.01
CA PHE A 111 4.73 -4.34 11.92
C PHE A 111 4.45 -5.80 11.54
N ILE A 112 3.19 -6.06 11.20
CA ILE A 112 2.70 -7.29 10.57
C ILE A 112 2.09 -6.88 9.24
N GLY A 113 2.35 -7.63 8.16
CA GLY A 113 1.84 -7.31 6.83
C GLY A 113 0.63 -8.14 6.43
N LEU A 114 -0.34 -7.50 5.78
CA LEU A 114 -1.42 -8.17 5.05
C LEU A 114 -1.25 -7.87 3.56
N GLY A 115 -1.15 -8.92 2.75
CA GLY A 115 -1.07 -8.81 1.30
C GLY A 115 -2.42 -8.52 0.66
N THR A 116 -2.38 -7.91 -0.53
CA THR A 116 -3.53 -7.74 -1.43
C THR A 116 -3.38 -8.66 -2.65
N ILE A 117 -4.50 -9.10 -3.21
CA ILE A 117 -4.53 -10.04 -4.34
C ILE A 117 -5.51 -9.55 -5.41
N PRO A 118 -5.29 -9.86 -6.71
CA PRO A 118 -6.16 -9.41 -7.80
C PRO A 118 -7.44 -10.25 -7.88
N MET A 119 -8.44 -9.91 -7.07
CA MET A 119 -9.70 -10.67 -6.92
C MET A 119 -10.54 -10.78 -8.21
N GLN A 120 -10.27 -9.97 -9.22
CA GLN A 120 -10.95 -10.05 -10.52
C GLN A 120 -10.53 -11.27 -11.37
N GLU A 121 -9.43 -11.97 -11.00
CA GLU A 121 -8.98 -13.18 -11.67
C GLU A 121 -8.49 -14.21 -10.65
N PRO A 122 -9.28 -15.25 -10.35
CA PRO A 122 -8.99 -16.20 -9.27
C PRO A 122 -7.66 -16.93 -9.41
N SER A 123 -7.26 -17.30 -10.61
CA SER A 123 -5.99 -18.01 -10.83
C SER A 123 -4.77 -17.12 -10.48
N LEU A 124 -4.81 -15.85 -10.83
CA LEU A 124 -3.78 -14.88 -10.48
C LEU A 124 -3.81 -14.53 -8.98
N ALA A 125 -5.00 -14.49 -8.39
CA ALA A 125 -5.16 -14.25 -6.96
C ALA A 125 -4.53 -15.38 -6.13
N VAL A 126 -4.76 -16.64 -6.49
CA VAL A 126 -4.13 -17.80 -5.85
C VAL A 126 -2.61 -17.75 -5.98
N SER A 127 -2.10 -17.48 -7.18
CA SER A 127 -0.67 -17.38 -7.44
C SER A 127 0.00 -16.30 -6.58
N GLU A 128 -0.63 -15.13 -6.46
CA GLU A 128 -0.08 -14.05 -5.63
C GLU A 128 -0.19 -14.34 -4.12
N LEU A 129 -1.28 -14.97 -3.68
CA LEU A 129 -1.42 -15.42 -2.29
C LEU A 129 -0.31 -16.41 -1.92
N GLU A 130 -0.06 -17.41 -2.75
CA GLU A 130 1.04 -18.36 -2.53
C GLU A 130 2.41 -17.69 -2.48
N ARG A 131 2.63 -16.68 -3.33
CA ARG A 131 3.87 -15.90 -3.30
C ARG A 131 4.04 -15.12 -1.99
N CYS A 132 2.98 -14.47 -1.50
CA CYS A 132 3.02 -13.72 -0.24
C CYS A 132 3.28 -14.61 0.98
N VAL A 133 2.70 -15.81 1.03
CA VAL A 133 2.89 -16.73 2.17
C VAL A 133 4.30 -17.32 2.23
N LYS A 134 5.03 -17.35 1.10
CA LYS A 134 6.39 -17.87 1.01
C LYS A 134 7.48 -16.82 1.25
N LYS A 135 7.12 -15.55 1.31
CA LYS A 135 8.02 -14.42 1.62
C LYS A 135 8.04 -14.12 3.12
#